data_e5abbb951275dcd21fc96088f0c8bc54
#
_entry.id   e5abbb951275dcd21fc96088f0c8bc54
#
_cell.length_a   1.000
_cell.length_b   1.000
_cell.length_c   1.000
_cell.angle_alpha   90.00
_cell.angle_beta   90.00
_cell.angle_gamma   90.00
#
_symmetry.space_group_name_H-M   'P 1'
#
loop_
_entity.id
_entity.type
_entity.pdbx_description
1 polymer ?
#
loop_
_entity_poly.entity_id
_entity_poly.type
_entity_poly.pdbx_seq_one_letter_code
_entity_poly.pdbx_strand_id
1 'polypeptide(L)'
;MNGLESDFLPRRKHKIRKRKSNHAFFLKFATANSQNTEIMKPFLNFLIIAGVSASFLSCGSSRSQTCVSDAGEILASSSTAVVSTDKGKVAGYILDGVTVYKGIPYARAERFMPAEPVEKWEGIRSCRQYGPVCPQPDRQGWLNDEIAFAFNWDDGFAMEDCLRLNVWTPAPDGKKRPVMVWLHGGGYTAGSGQELPSYEGSNLAKSEDVVVVSINHRLNVLGFLDLSAFGEKYAKSGNAGLLDIVAALQWVRRNIASFGGDPANVTIFGQSGGGGKVSTLLATPSAKGLYHKAIVQSGSMLRTMEAKYSRKIGAATLRNLGLDASSIDRIATVPYKELLAAGDKAVAQVKAEAEKEGISTFIFGWAPTVDGAVLPAQPFDAKAPEMSADVPLLVGSTRHEFTASTYVPALRSVTREDAIDFVRRTYGEKTDSFLELFAKAYPGHKPLDLIDTDFTFRPSVLEQASLKCRQGAAPVYVYMFCWESQVLDGILRSTHCMEIPFVFNNATVHASMTGGTKEAVELASKMSHSWANFARTGNPNAEGLPQWEAFNCETMPTMIFDNECKVLYGHDKELIDFIRLFPTRGF
;
A
#
# COMPACT_ATOMS: atom_id res chain seq x y z
N MET A 1 16.80 -76.04 1.71
CA MET A 1 16.73 -76.67 0.40
C MET A 1 16.66 -75.58 -0.63
N ASN A 2 17.77 -75.31 -1.21
CA ASN A 2 18.08 -75.22 -2.63
C ASN A 2 17.22 -74.20 -3.40
N GLY A 3 17.74 -73.27 -4.11
CA GLY A 3 19.02 -72.99 -4.68
C GLY A 3 18.84 -72.37 -6.05
N LEU A 4 19.86 -71.62 -6.42
CA LEU A 4 20.34 -71.27 -7.77
C LEU A 4 19.70 -70.07 -8.46
N GLU A 5 20.46 -68.97 -8.52
CA GLU A 5 21.45 -68.58 -9.54
C GLU A 5 20.80 -68.00 -10.79
N SER A 6 21.11 -66.82 -11.11
CA SER A 6 22.13 -65.97 -11.76
C SER A 6 21.58 -65.53 -13.12
N ASP A 7 21.69 -64.37 -13.66
CA ASP A 7 22.88 -63.71 -14.17
C ASP A 7 22.54 -62.38 -14.87
N PHE A 8 23.53 -61.48 -14.83
CA PHE A 8 23.92 -60.44 -15.82
C PHE A 8 23.17 -59.11 -15.98
N LEU A 9 23.71 -58.14 -15.30
CA LEU A 9 24.18 -56.75 -15.59
C LEU A 9 23.95 -56.14 -17.00
N PRO A 10 23.89 -54.76 -17.14
CA PRO A 10 24.90 -53.86 -16.56
C PRO A 10 24.38 -52.56 -15.89
N ARG A 11 25.16 -52.12 -14.92
CA ARG A 11 25.06 -50.82 -14.25
C ARG A 11 25.25 -49.67 -15.25
N ARG A 12 24.25 -48.84 -15.46
CA ARG A 12 24.40 -47.48 -15.95
C ARG A 12 24.47 -46.51 -14.78
N LYS A 13 25.63 -45.93 -14.55
CA LYS A 13 25.88 -44.80 -13.67
C LYS A 13 25.11 -43.60 -14.22
N HIS A 14 23.96 -43.25 -13.64
CA HIS A 14 23.40 -41.95 -13.85
C HIS A 14 24.08 -40.96 -12.90
N LYS A 15 24.90 -40.09 -13.47
CA LYS A 15 25.38 -38.86 -12.82
C LYS A 15 24.18 -38.03 -12.44
N ILE A 16 23.90 -37.91 -11.13
CA ILE A 16 23.02 -36.91 -10.57
C ILE A 16 23.72 -35.55 -10.78
N ARG A 17 23.35 -34.85 -11.84
CA ARG A 17 23.65 -33.43 -11.99
C ARG A 17 22.78 -32.68 -10.95
N LYS A 18 23.41 -32.22 -9.88
CA LYS A 18 22.83 -31.19 -8.98
C LYS A 18 22.42 -29.99 -9.83
N ARG A 19 21.14 -29.80 -10.06
CA ARG A 19 20.58 -28.55 -10.57
C ARG A 19 20.82 -27.48 -9.51
N LYS A 20 21.80 -26.62 -9.76
CA LYS A 20 21.92 -25.33 -9.03
C LYS A 20 20.65 -24.53 -9.33
N SER A 21 19.97 -24.13 -8.29
CA SER A 21 18.79 -23.25 -8.34
C SER A 21 19.15 -21.94 -9.05
N ASN A 22 18.25 -21.48 -9.90
CA ASN A 22 18.35 -20.25 -10.68
C ASN A 22 18.28 -18.94 -9.83
N HIS A 23 18.70 -18.96 -8.57
CA HIS A 23 18.90 -17.74 -7.77
C HIS A 23 20.07 -16.86 -8.24
N ALA A 24 20.86 -17.35 -9.20
CA ALA A 24 22.03 -16.64 -9.72
C ALA A 24 21.73 -15.68 -10.89
N PHE A 25 20.50 -15.61 -11.38
CA PHE A 25 20.15 -14.72 -12.50
C PHE A 25 19.85 -13.28 -12.05
N PHE A 26 19.33 -13.09 -10.84
CA PHE A 26 19.06 -11.75 -10.28
C PHE A 26 20.28 -11.09 -9.61
N LEU A 27 21.32 -11.86 -9.25
CA LEU A 27 22.51 -11.35 -8.56
C LEU A 27 23.66 -10.96 -9.50
N LYS A 28 23.56 -11.17 -10.81
CA LYS A 28 24.64 -10.83 -11.77
C LYS A 28 24.55 -9.43 -12.39
N PHE A 29 23.49 -8.67 -12.14
CA PHE A 29 23.38 -7.27 -12.61
C PHE A 29 23.75 -6.20 -11.58
N ALA A 30 24.05 -6.60 -10.33
CA ALA A 30 24.39 -5.66 -9.26
C ALA A 30 25.90 -5.41 -9.04
N THR A 31 26.79 -5.99 -9.88
CA THR A 31 28.25 -5.86 -9.67
C THR A 31 29.02 -5.33 -10.88
N ALA A 32 28.45 -4.40 -11.62
CA ALA A 32 29.20 -3.72 -12.69
C ALA A 32 28.91 -2.20 -12.64
N ASN A 33 29.36 -1.51 -11.62
CA ASN A 33 29.72 -0.10 -11.66
C ASN A 33 30.29 0.34 -10.30
N SER A 34 31.51 -0.08 -10.01
CA SER A 34 32.34 0.54 -9.00
C SER A 34 33.75 0.73 -9.55
N GLN A 35 33.92 1.78 -10.33
CA GLN A 35 35.22 2.46 -10.56
C GLN A 35 34.94 3.77 -11.28
N ASN A 36 34.89 4.86 -10.50
CA ASN A 36 35.43 6.17 -10.87
C ASN A 36 35.07 7.17 -9.78
N THR A 37 35.86 7.14 -8.72
CA THR A 37 36.03 8.26 -7.83
C THR A 37 37.45 8.79 -8.05
N GLU A 38 37.55 9.95 -8.68
CA GLU A 38 38.51 11.02 -8.32
C GLU A 38 38.34 12.21 -9.26
N ILE A 39 38.59 13.38 -8.68
CA ILE A 39 38.70 14.72 -9.30
C ILE A 39 37.41 15.56 -9.22
N MET A 40 37.24 16.35 -8.19
CA MET A 40 37.49 17.83 -8.19
C MET A 40 37.04 18.47 -6.87
N LYS A 41 38.01 19.05 -6.17
CA LYS A 41 37.88 20.22 -5.29
C LYS A 41 38.57 21.38 -6.01
N PRO A 42 38.50 22.64 -5.56
CA PRO A 42 37.37 23.51 -5.17
C PRO A 42 37.35 24.82 -5.97
N PHE A 43 36.26 25.57 -5.99
CA PHE A 43 36.33 27.03 -6.21
C PHE A 43 35.32 27.77 -5.34
N LEU A 44 35.85 28.46 -4.36
CA LEU A 44 35.24 29.48 -3.53
C LEU A 44 35.59 30.88 -4.10
N ASN A 45 34.68 31.81 -3.95
CA ASN A 45 34.79 33.27 -4.13
C ASN A 45 34.76 33.86 -5.56
N PHE A 46 33.71 34.65 -5.83
CA PHE A 46 33.88 36.09 -6.07
C PHE A 46 32.51 36.80 -6.02
N LEU A 47 32.36 37.65 -5.02
CA LEU A 47 31.41 38.78 -5.03
C LEU A 47 32.03 39.91 -5.86
N ILE A 48 31.30 40.50 -6.79
CA ILE A 48 31.53 41.89 -7.24
C ILE A 48 30.18 42.58 -7.51
N ILE A 49 30.00 43.69 -6.81
CA ILE A 49 28.96 44.71 -6.93
C ILE A 49 29.34 45.68 -8.03
N ALA A 50 28.39 46.02 -8.90
CA ALA A 50 28.30 47.30 -9.60
C ALA A 50 26.93 47.34 -10.32
N GLY A 51 25.99 48.18 -10.12
CA GLY A 51 26.00 49.63 -10.05
C GLY A 51 25.38 50.22 -11.31
N VAL A 52 24.08 50.53 -11.28
CA VAL A 52 23.30 51.63 -11.85
C VAL A 52 23.59 52.05 -13.30
N SER A 53 22.54 52.00 -14.13
CA SER A 53 22.10 53.20 -14.91
C SER A 53 20.69 52.99 -15.46
N ALA A 54 19.81 53.88 -15.13
CA ALA A 54 18.46 54.00 -15.67
C ALA A 54 18.50 54.60 -17.10
N SER A 55 17.69 54.03 -17.98
CA SER A 55 17.28 54.71 -19.21
C SER A 55 15.80 54.42 -19.45
N PHE A 56 14.98 55.43 -19.24
CA PHE A 56 13.57 55.44 -19.64
C PHE A 56 13.49 55.50 -21.17
N LEU A 57 12.80 54.53 -21.76
CA LEU A 57 12.18 54.67 -23.07
C LEU A 57 10.79 54.06 -23.01
N SER A 58 9.82 54.94 -23.08
CA SER A 58 8.40 54.66 -23.29
C SER A 58 8.19 54.06 -24.67
N CYS A 59 7.48 52.92 -24.74
CA CYS A 59 6.63 52.63 -25.89
C CYS A 59 5.67 51.47 -25.65
N GLY A 60 4.38 51.72 -25.88
CA GLY A 60 3.46 50.71 -26.40
C GLY A 60 2.86 49.77 -25.40
N SER A 61 1.62 50.02 -25.04
CA SER A 61 0.70 49.09 -24.39
C SER A 61 0.47 47.83 -25.24
N SER A 62 1.22 46.77 -24.98
CA SER A 62 0.79 45.40 -25.25
C SER A 62 0.33 44.82 -23.93
N ARG A 63 -0.96 44.50 -23.84
CA ARG A 63 -1.49 43.66 -22.76
C ARG A 63 -0.68 42.37 -22.75
N SER A 64 0.28 42.26 -21.84
CA SER A 64 0.80 40.97 -21.44
C SER A 64 -0.38 40.21 -20.82
N GLN A 65 -0.88 39.20 -21.52
CA GLN A 65 -1.60 38.13 -20.85
C GLN A 65 -0.61 37.55 -19.84
N THR A 66 -0.75 37.99 -18.59
CA THR A 66 -0.21 37.24 -17.46
C THR A 66 -0.86 35.85 -17.54
N CYS A 67 -0.09 34.83 -17.86
CA CYS A 67 -0.43 33.47 -17.53
C CYS A 67 -0.54 33.46 -16.01
N VAL A 68 -1.74 33.69 -15.48
CA VAL A 68 -2.09 33.33 -14.13
C VAL A 68 -1.98 31.81 -14.16
N SER A 69 -0.99 31.25 -13.48
CA SER A 69 -0.95 29.82 -13.22
C SER A 69 -2.28 29.45 -12.55
N ASP A 70 -2.90 28.35 -12.95
CA ASP A 70 -4.10 27.75 -12.32
C ASP A 70 -3.84 27.27 -10.87
N ALA A 71 -2.84 27.80 -10.20
CA ALA A 71 -2.61 27.57 -8.78
C ALA A 71 -3.70 28.32 -8.01
N GLY A 72 -4.61 27.57 -7.39
CA GLY A 72 -5.72 28.11 -6.59
C GLY A 72 -5.24 29.08 -5.52
N GLU A 73 -6.12 30.00 -5.10
CA GLU A 73 -5.83 31.00 -4.06
C GLU A 73 -5.46 30.33 -2.74
N ILE A 74 -4.34 30.74 -2.14
CA ILE A 74 -3.89 30.27 -0.82
C ILE A 74 -4.19 31.33 0.25
N LEU A 75 -4.92 30.94 1.30
CA LEU A 75 -5.20 31.77 2.47
C LEU A 75 -4.54 31.16 3.70
N ALA A 76 -3.55 31.85 4.27
CA ALA A 76 -2.83 31.41 5.46
C ALA A 76 -2.47 32.60 6.34
N SER A 77 -3.03 32.62 7.57
CA SER A 77 -2.74 33.64 8.58
C SER A 77 -2.72 33.02 9.98
N SER A 78 -2.46 33.82 10.99
CA SER A 78 -2.51 33.35 12.39
C SER A 78 -3.93 32.94 12.84
N SER A 79 -4.97 33.42 12.15
CA SER A 79 -6.39 33.14 12.47
C SER A 79 -7.09 32.27 11.42
N THR A 80 -6.44 32.02 10.26
CA THR A 80 -7.01 31.19 9.20
C THR A 80 -6.98 29.72 9.60
N ALA A 81 -8.11 29.00 9.37
CA ALA A 81 -8.22 27.57 9.57
C ALA A 81 -7.78 27.13 10.98
N VAL A 82 -8.21 27.82 12.02
CA VAL A 82 -7.92 27.45 13.42
C VAL A 82 -9.07 26.62 13.97
N VAL A 83 -8.75 25.39 14.43
CA VAL A 83 -9.70 24.50 15.08
C VAL A 83 -9.15 24.01 16.43
N SER A 84 -10.06 23.59 17.32
CA SER A 84 -9.72 23.01 18.61
C SER A 84 -9.72 21.49 18.54
N THR A 85 -8.68 20.87 19.10
CA THR A 85 -8.61 19.43 19.36
C THR A 85 -8.68 19.17 20.87
N ASP A 86 -8.79 17.91 21.29
CA ASP A 86 -8.76 17.50 22.69
C ASP A 86 -7.41 17.83 23.39
N LYS A 87 -6.38 18.18 22.61
CA LYS A 87 -5.02 18.46 23.11
C LYS A 87 -4.60 19.93 23.00
N GLY A 88 -5.24 20.72 22.16
CA GLY A 88 -4.93 22.13 21.93
C GLY A 88 -5.41 22.60 20.57
N LYS A 89 -5.14 23.86 20.23
CA LYS A 89 -5.54 24.42 18.94
C LYS A 89 -4.51 24.12 17.86
N VAL A 90 -4.99 23.90 16.64
CA VAL A 90 -4.17 23.75 15.44
C VAL A 90 -4.59 24.76 14.37
N ALA A 91 -3.63 25.25 13.58
CA ALA A 91 -3.89 26.13 12.44
C ALA A 91 -3.39 25.47 11.15
N GLY A 92 -4.28 25.36 10.19
CA GLY A 92 -4.00 24.96 8.82
C GLY A 92 -3.91 26.13 7.86
N TYR A 93 -4.32 25.90 6.62
CA TYR A 93 -4.49 26.89 5.57
C TYR A 93 -5.66 26.52 4.68
N ILE A 94 -6.12 27.45 3.83
CA ILE A 94 -7.12 27.16 2.81
C ILE A 94 -6.43 27.24 1.47
N LEU A 95 -6.62 26.24 0.62
CA LEU A 95 -6.12 26.19 -0.76
C LEU A 95 -7.30 25.83 -1.67
N ASP A 96 -7.60 26.69 -2.61
CA ASP A 96 -8.68 26.51 -3.58
C ASP A 96 -10.03 26.12 -2.92
N GLY A 97 -10.35 26.77 -1.80
CA GLY A 97 -11.58 26.55 -1.03
C GLY A 97 -11.57 25.30 -0.11
N VAL A 98 -10.49 24.52 -0.11
CA VAL A 98 -10.33 23.38 0.81
C VAL A 98 -9.48 23.78 2.00
N THR A 99 -9.94 23.44 3.20
CA THR A 99 -9.15 23.63 4.42
C THR A 99 -8.25 22.44 4.67
N VAL A 100 -6.96 22.70 4.82
CA VAL A 100 -5.89 21.69 4.88
C VAL A 100 -5.12 21.80 6.19
N TYR A 101 -4.95 20.68 6.87
CA TYR A 101 -4.11 20.55 8.06
C TYR A 101 -3.11 19.40 7.84
N LYS A 102 -1.81 19.67 8.00
CA LYS A 102 -0.74 18.70 7.79
C LYS A 102 0.10 18.52 9.05
N GLY A 103 0.51 17.31 9.36
CA GLY A 103 1.43 17.01 10.45
C GLY A 103 0.84 17.15 11.86
N ILE A 104 -0.47 16.93 12.04
CA ILE A 104 -1.10 16.95 13.37
C ILE A 104 -0.59 15.75 14.18
N PRO A 105 0.00 15.94 15.38
CA PRO A 105 0.40 14.83 16.23
C PRO A 105 -0.83 14.17 16.86
N TYR A 106 -1.03 12.89 16.63
CA TYR A 106 -2.14 12.15 17.22
C TYR A 106 -1.76 11.31 18.43
N ALA A 107 -0.48 10.89 18.50
CA ALA A 107 0.11 10.13 19.60
C ALA A 107 1.63 10.37 19.66
N ARG A 108 2.27 9.83 20.69
CA ARG A 108 3.72 9.66 20.83
C ARG A 108 4.01 8.21 21.19
N ALA A 109 5.19 7.71 20.90
CA ALA A 109 5.59 6.37 21.31
C ALA A 109 7.08 6.27 21.53
N GLU A 110 7.49 5.51 22.54
CA GLU A 110 8.83 4.99 22.66
C GLU A 110 8.98 3.73 21.80
N ARG A 111 10.22 3.36 21.44
CA ARG A 111 10.49 2.15 20.67
C ARG A 111 9.85 0.94 21.33
N PHE A 112 9.17 0.12 20.53
CA PHE A 112 8.54 -1.15 20.91
C PHE A 112 7.39 -1.05 21.92
N MET A 113 7.09 0.15 22.41
CA MET A 113 5.97 0.40 23.33
C MET A 113 4.70 0.78 22.58
N PRO A 114 3.51 0.52 23.14
CA PRO A 114 2.26 1.06 22.63
C PRO A 114 2.30 2.59 22.57
N ALA A 115 1.57 3.15 21.58
CA ALA A 115 1.43 4.59 21.46
C ALA A 115 0.63 5.18 22.63
N GLU A 116 1.07 6.35 23.10
CA GLU A 116 0.43 7.13 24.16
C GLU A 116 -0.12 8.45 23.62
N PRO A 117 -1.15 9.02 24.24
CA PRO A 117 -1.64 10.33 23.87
C PRO A 117 -0.55 11.41 24.00
N VAL A 118 -0.52 12.35 23.05
CA VAL A 118 0.34 13.53 23.18
C VAL A 118 -0.09 14.39 24.38
N GLU A 119 0.84 15.14 24.93
CA GLU A 119 0.55 16.13 25.97
C GLU A 119 -0.31 17.27 25.42
N LYS A 120 -1.09 17.90 26.29
CA LYS A 120 -1.81 19.13 25.93
C LYS A 120 -0.80 20.25 25.70
N TRP A 121 -1.12 21.12 24.76
CA TRP A 121 -0.32 22.32 24.50
C TRP A 121 -1.18 23.58 24.59
N GLU A 122 -0.53 24.66 24.96
CA GLU A 122 -1.10 26.00 24.94
C GLU A 122 -0.84 26.69 23.60
N GLY A 123 -1.63 27.71 23.29
CA GLY A 123 -1.50 28.46 22.05
C GLY A 123 -2.00 27.70 20.83
N ILE A 124 -1.51 28.07 19.68
CA ILE A 124 -1.91 27.52 18.38
C ILE A 124 -0.71 26.86 17.73
N ARG A 125 -0.78 25.55 17.49
CA ARG A 125 0.25 24.79 16.77
C ARG A 125 0.05 24.94 15.25
N SER A 126 1.10 25.30 14.53
CA SER A 126 1.06 25.31 13.08
C SER A 126 1.02 23.87 12.53
N CYS A 127 0.02 23.59 11.71
CA CYS A 127 -0.17 22.32 11.00
C CYS A 127 -0.33 22.59 9.51
N ARG A 128 0.68 23.21 8.90
CA ARG A 128 0.71 23.65 7.49
C ARG A 128 1.67 22.86 6.62
N GLN A 129 2.50 21.99 7.23
CA GLN A 129 3.45 21.15 6.52
C GLN A 129 3.32 19.71 6.99
N TYR A 130 3.62 18.78 6.11
CA TYR A 130 3.71 17.38 6.48
C TYR A 130 4.69 17.17 7.64
N GLY A 131 4.31 16.29 8.54
CA GLY A 131 5.19 15.86 9.62
C GLY A 131 6.22 14.83 9.15
N PRO A 132 7.10 14.39 10.07
CA PRO A 132 8.06 13.34 9.75
C PRO A 132 7.37 12.03 9.39
N VAL A 133 8.06 11.25 8.53
CA VAL A 133 7.69 9.88 8.20
C VAL A 133 8.47 8.91 9.09
N CYS A 134 7.97 7.68 9.24
CA CYS A 134 8.71 6.64 9.97
C CYS A 134 10.04 6.36 9.26
N PRO A 135 11.16 6.21 9.99
CA PRO A 135 12.41 5.73 9.42
C PRO A 135 12.17 4.41 8.67
N GLN A 136 12.69 4.33 7.44
CA GLN A 136 12.46 3.20 6.55
C GLN A 136 13.70 2.95 5.69
N PRO A 137 13.82 1.76 5.04
CA PRO A 137 14.92 1.47 4.14
C PRO A 137 14.98 2.47 2.99
N ASP A 138 16.18 2.77 2.52
CA ASP A 138 16.35 3.53 1.29
C ASP A 138 15.71 2.77 0.12
N ARG A 139 15.02 3.47 -0.78
CA ARG A 139 14.34 2.86 -1.94
C ARG A 139 15.30 2.38 -3.03
N GLN A 140 16.62 2.39 -2.77
CA GLN A 140 17.63 2.01 -3.73
C GLN A 140 17.43 0.57 -4.22
N GLY A 141 17.39 0.42 -5.55
CA GLY A 141 17.54 -0.87 -6.23
C GLY A 141 16.28 -1.65 -6.53
N TRP A 142 15.07 -1.21 -6.11
CA TRP A 142 13.84 -1.87 -6.56
C TRP A 142 13.05 -1.06 -7.60
N LEU A 143 13.55 0.11 -7.93
CA LEU A 143 12.95 0.99 -8.94
C LEU A 143 13.88 1.14 -10.14
N ASN A 144 13.32 1.01 -11.32
CA ASN A 144 13.92 1.49 -12.54
C ASN A 144 13.46 2.93 -12.81
N ASP A 145 14.10 3.60 -13.79
CA ASP A 145 13.80 5.00 -14.11
C ASP A 145 12.34 5.21 -14.53
N GLU A 146 11.72 4.26 -15.22
CA GLU A 146 10.32 4.34 -15.64
C GLU A 146 9.37 4.30 -14.42
N ILE A 147 9.62 3.41 -13.48
CA ILE A 147 8.84 3.33 -12.24
C ILE A 147 9.07 4.56 -11.38
N ALA A 148 10.31 5.03 -11.25
CA ALA A 148 10.63 6.25 -10.50
C ALA A 148 9.90 7.47 -11.08
N PHE A 149 9.89 7.62 -12.42
CA PHE A 149 9.17 8.67 -13.11
C PHE A 149 7.65 8.58 -12.88
N ALA A 150 7.08 7.37 -13.04
CA ALA A 150 5.64 7.18 -12.93
C ALA A 150 5.13 7.47 -11.52
N PHE A 151 5.79 6.94 -10.51
CA PHE A 151 5.33 7.05 -9.12
C PHE A 151 5.67 8.40 -8.47
N ASN A 152 6.76 9.06 -8.88
CA ASN A 152 7.16 10.39 -8.39
C ASN A 152 7.11 10.49 -6.85
N TRP A 153 7.77 9.56 -6.16
CA TRP A 153 7.72 9.47 -4.69
C TRP A 153 8.31 10.67 -3.97
N ASP A 154 7.61 11.15 -2.96
CA ASP A 154 8.13 12.03 -1.91
C ASP A 154 8.51 11.21 -0.68
N ASP A 155 9.80 11.01 -0.45
CA ASP A 155 10.30 10.26 0.71
C ASP A 155 10.12 11.01 2.04
N GLY A 156 9.84 12.32 1.99
CA GLY A 156 9.72 13.16 3.18
C GLY A 156 11.01 13.22 4.01
N PHE A 157 10.90 13.60 5.28
CA PHE A 157 12.01 13.53 6.23
C PHE A 157 11.68 12.54 7.35
N ALA A 158 12.63 11.65 7.65
CA ALA A 158 12.43 10.53 8.56
C ALA A 158 12.80 10.87 10.00
N MET A 159 11.87 10.60 10.94
CA MET A 159 12.10 10.66 12.38
C MET A 159 11.25 9.59 13.09
N GLU A 160 11.73 9.10 14.24
CA GLU A 160 10.93 8.13 15.02
C GLU A 160 9.68 8.75 15.65
N ASP A 161 9.67 10.07 15.89
CA ASP A 161 8.47 10.83 16.27
C ASP A 161 7.58 11.09 15.05
N CYS A 162 7.10 10.02 14.40
CA CYS A 162 6.38 10.05 13.13
C CYS A 162 4.85 9.91 13.27
N LEU A 163 4.31 9.81 14.48
CA LEU A 163 2.87 9.58 14.67
C LEU A 163 2.07 10.85 14.37
N ARG A 164 1.92 11.12 13.08
CA ARG A 164 1.28 12.33 12.52
C ARG A 164 0.15 11.93 11.56
N LEU A 165 -0.83 12.81 11.47
CA LEU A 165 -1.91 12.69 10.47
C LEU A 165 -2.13 14.01 9.75
N ASN A 166 -2.81 13.93 8.61
CA ASN A 166 -3.19 15.06 7.78
C ASN A 166 -4.71 15.04 7.59
N VAL A 167 -5.33 16.22 7.46
CA VAL A 167 -6.78 16.35 7.26
C VAL A 167 -7.05 17.34 6.15
N TRP A 168 -7.88 16.95 5.18
CA TRP A 168 -8.46 17.80 4.15
C TRP A 168 -9.97 17.82 4.34
N THR A 169 -10.55 19.00 4.36
CA THR A 169 -12.00 19.19 4.54
C THR A 169 -12.50 20.37 3.73
N PRO A 170 -13.68 20.27 3.11
CA PRO A 170 -14.30 21.43 2.46
C PRO A 170 -14.45 22.62 3.43
N ALA A 171 -14.86 22.36 4.67
CA ALA A 171 -14.91 23.37 5.73
C ALA A 171 -15.06 22.74 7.12
N PRO A 172 -14.49 23.34 8.18
CA PRO A 172 -14.73 22.93 9.57
C PRO A 172 -16.05 23.54 10.11
N ASP A 173 -17.19 23.19 9.49
CA ASP A 173 -18.51 23.85 9.65
C ASP A 173 -19.56 22.98 10.40
N GLY A 174 -19.18 21.81 10.91
CA GLY A 174 -20.07 20.93 11.68
C GLY A 174 -21.10 20.15 10.85
N LYS A 175 -21.01 20.11 9.52
CA LYS A 175 -21.96 19.38 8.63
C LYS A 175 -21.97 17.86 8.78
N LYS A 176 -21.08 17.28 9.57
CA LYS A 176 -20.99 15.81 9.76
C LYS A 176 -20.78 15.06 8.45
N ARG A 177 -19.74 15.46 7.70
CA ARG A 177 -19.35 14.76 6.46
C ARG A 177 -18.84 13.36 6.73
N PRO A 178 -19.02 12.41 5.79
CA PRO A 178 -18.33 11.14 5.84
C PRO A 178 -16.81 11.35 5.95
N VAL A 179 -16.15 10.52 6.76
CA VAL A 179 -14.70 10.58 6.98
C VAL A 179 -14.05 9.39 6.27
N MET A 180 -13.06 9.64 5.43
CA MET A 180 -12.29 8.63 4.73
C MET A 180 -10.86 8.65 5.26
N VAL A 181 -10.43 7.57 5.95
CA VAL A 181 -9.10 7.46 6.56
C VAL A 181 -8.21 6.58 5.68
N TRP A 182 -7.23 7.20 5.05
CA TRP A 182 -6.26 6.53 4.17
C TRP A 182 -5.15 5.85 4.96
N LEU A 183 -4.91 4.59 4.66
CA LEU A 183 -3.80 3.78 5.13
C LEU A 183 -2.87 3.49 3.94
N HIS A 184 -1.66 4.07 3.96
CA HIS A 184 -0.70 3.97 2.87
C HIS A 184 -0.18 2.55 2.63
N GLY A 185 0.37 2.30 1.44
CA GLY A 185 0.99 1.05 1.02
C GLY A 185 2.38 0.79 1.60
N GLY A 186 3.24 0.14 0.80
CA GLY A 186 4.62 -0.18 1.19
C GLY A 186 4.76 -1.40 2.12
N GLY A 187 3.78 -2.30 2.11
CA GLY A 187 3.72 -3.41 3.06
C GLY A 187 3.54 -2.90 4.48
N TYR A 188 4.38 -3.38 5.35
CA TYR A 188 4.56 -2.88 6.72
C TYR A 188 6.01 -2.41 6.92
N THR A 189 6.75 -2.27 5.82
CA THR A 189 8.19 -1.99 5.81
C THR A 189 8.48 -0.52 5.52
N ALA A 190 7.75 0.07 4.59
CA ALA A 190 7.99 1.41 4.06
C ALA A 190 6.67 2.15 3.77
N GLY A 191 6.76 3.36 3.29
CA GLY A 191 5.64 4.20 2.89
C GLY A 191 5.32 5.32 3.87
N SER A 192 4.43 6.21 3.45
CA SER A 192 3.90 7.29 4.28
C SER A 192 2.57 7.80 3.76
N GLY A 193 1.85 8.59 4.59
CA GLY A 193 0.60 9.23 4.20
C GLY A 193 0.76 10.41 3.23
N GLN A 194 1.96 10.64 2.68
CA GLN A 194 2.28 11.73 1.75
C GLN A 194 3.11 11.29 0.54
N GLU A 195 3.50 10.03 0.47
CA GLU A 195 4.55 9.55 -0.43
C GLU A 195 4.24 9.65 -1.93
N LEU A 196 2.97 9.70 -2.31
CA LEU A 196 2.55 9.82 -3.71
C LEU A 196 1.75 11.10 -3.92
N PRO A 197 1.90 11.78 -5.08
CA PRO A 197 1.03 12.90 -5.46
C PRO A 197 -0.46 12.54 -5.39
N SER A 198 -0.80 11.27 -5.63
CA SER A 198 -2.18 10.76 -5.52
C SER A 198 -2.80 10.91 -4.14
N TYR A 199 -2.00 10.97 -3.06
CA TYR A 199 -2.52 11.00 -1.68
C TYR A 199 -2.97 12.39 -1.22
N GLU A 200 -2.80 13.40 -2.07
CA GLU A 200 -3.30 14.75 -1.79
C GLU A 200 -4.84 14.72 -1.73
N GLY A 201 -5.40 15.06 -0.59
CA GLY A 201 -6.82 14.82 -0.31
C GLY A 201 -7.77 15.92 -0.78
N SER A 202 -7.27 17.05 -1.32
CA SER A 202 -8.12 18.22 -1.61
C SER A 202 -9.17 17.94 -2.68
N ASN A 203 -8.78 17.29 -3.77
CA ASN A 203 -9.71 17.02 -4.86
C ASN A 203 -10.85 16.10 -4.42
N LEU A 204 -10.53 14.99 -3.73
CA LEU A 204 -11.54 14.09 -3.18
C LEU A 204 -12.44 14.80 -2.16
N ALA A 205 -11.85 15.58 -1.25
CA ALA A 205 -12.62 16.34 -0.25
C ALA A 205 -13.57 17.34 -0.89
N LYS A 206 -13.10 18.09 -1.90
CA LYS A 206 -13.85 19.14 -2.58
C LYS A 206 -14.95 18.58 -3.49
N SER A 207 -14.60 17.62 -4.35
CA SER A 207 -15.57 17.08 -5.32
C SER A 207 -16.66 16.25 -4.67
N GLU A 208 -16.36 15.59 -3.56
CA GLU A 208 -17.26 14.63 -2.94
C GLU A 208 -17.82 15.07 -1.59
N ASP A 209 -17.57 16.29 -1.12
CA ASP A 209 -17.99 16.79 0.19
C ASP A 209 -17.73 15.80 1.34
N VAL A 210 -16.50 15.28 1.41
CA VAL A 210 -16.02 14.35 2.44
C VAL A 210 -14.83 14.93 3.20
N VAL A 211 -14.55 14.40 4.39
CA VAL A 211 -13.30 14.67 5.10
C VAL A 211 -12.31 13.56 4.82
N VAL A 212 -11.14 13.89 4.28
CA VAL A 212 -10.07 12.95 4.02
C VAL A 212 -9.01 13.05 5.10
N VAL A 213 -8.56 11.91 5.61
CA VAL A 213 -7.48 11.82 6.62
C VAL A 213 -6.42 10.86 6.09
N SER A 214 -5.13 11.22 6.11
CA SER A 214 -4.03 10.28 5.92
C SER A 214 -3.17 10.21 7.17
N ILE A 215 -2.58 9.04 7.45
CA ILE A 215 -1.84 8.81 8.69
C ILE A 215 -0.45 8.24 8.42
N ASN A 216 0.53 8.61 9.27
CA ASN A 216 1.79 7.91 9.43
C ASN A 216 1.74 7.04 10.69
N HIS A 217 2.41 5.90 10.68
CA HIS A 217 2.53 5.00 11.81
C HIS A 217 3.92 4.34 11.77
N ARG A 218 4.35 3.68 12.84
CA ARG A 218 5.62 2.96 12.87
C ARG A 218 5.58 1.75 11.92
N LEU A 219 6.72 1.53 11.26
CA LEU A 219 6.93 0.51 10.24
C LEU A 219 8.13 -0.38 10.62
N ASN A 220 8.35 -1.43 9.83
CA ASN A 220 9.53 -2.29 9.90
C ASN A 220 9.88 -2.76 11.32
N VAL A 221 11.15 -2.80 11.66
CA VAL A 221 11.65 -3.17 12.99
C VAL A 221 11.08 -2.29 14.11
N LEU A 222 10.73 -1.02 13.83
CA LEU A 222 10.16 -0.10 14.82
C LEU A 222 8.70 -0.38 15.15
N GLY A 223 7.94 -0.92 14.19
CA GLY A 223 6.50 -1.18 14.31
C GLY A 223 6.13 -2.63 14.60
N PHE A 224 7.01 -3.60 14.23
CA PHE A 224 6.62 -5.01 14.16
C PHE A 224 7.67 -6.00 14.71
N LEU A 225 8.70 -5.54 15.42
CA LEU A 225 9.65 -6.43 16.08
C LEU A 225 9.02 -7.04 17.34
N ASP A 226 8.81 -8.35 17.34
CA ASP A 226 8.23 -9.07 18.47
C ASP A 226 9.28 -9.42 19.53
N LEU A 227 9.28 -8.68 20.60
CA LEU A 227 10.12 -8.88 21.80
C LEU A 227 9.34 -9.48 22.98
N SER A 228 8.11 -9.96 22.76
CA SER A 228 7.22 -10.44 23.83
C SER A 228 7.81 -11.57 24.67
N ALA A 229 8.75 -12.35 24.11
CA ALA A 229 9.45 -13.41 24.83
C ALA A 229 10.43 -12.90 25.91
N PHE A 230 10.70 -11.59 25.95
CA PHE A 230 11.73 -10.98 26.81
C PHE A 230 11.16 -10.11 27.95
N GLY A 231 9.86 -10.18 28.20
CA GLY A 231 9.23 -9.52 29.33
C GLY A 231 7.89 -8.87 28.99
N GLU A 232 7.04 -8.73 30.00
CA GLU A 232 5.66 -8.22 29.90
C GLU A 232 5.61 -6.80 29.28
N LYS A 233 6.59 -5.97 29.55
CA LYS A 233 6.66 -4.63 28.96
C LYS A 233 6.68 -4.66 27.42
N TYR A 234 7.19 -5.75 26.82
CA TYR A 234 7.28 -5.94 25.36
C TYR A 234 6.11 -6.77 24.78
N ALA A 235 5.12 -7.15 25.58
CA ALA A 235 4.04 -8.06 25.18
C ALA A 235 3.31 -7.67 23.89
N LYS A 236 3.27 -6.36 23.57
CA LYS A 236 2.59 -5.81 22.40
C LYS A 236 3.53 -5.32 21.28
N SER A 237 4.84 -5.52 21.43
CA SER A 237 5.85 -4.94 20.52
C SER A 237 5.71 -5.43 19.07
N GLY A 238 5.34 -6.69 18.86
CA GLY A 238 5.09 -7.27 17.52
C GLY A 238 3.90 -6.65 16.77
N ASN A 239 3.09 -5.82 17.44
CA ASN A 239 1.92 -5.15 16.90
C ASN A 239 1.91 -3.63 17.18
N ALA A 240 3.05 -3.05 17.54
CA ALA A 240 3.13 -1.63 17.89
C ALA A 240 2.64 -0.72 16.76
N GLY A 241 3.02 -1.00 15.50
CA GLY A 241 2.55 -0.24 14.34
C GLY A 241 1.05 -0.39 14.06
N LEU A 242 0.45 -1.55 14.34
CA LEU A 242 -1.00 -1.74 14.26
C LEU A 242 -1.72 -0.93 15.34
N LEU A 243 -1.18 -0.89 16.55
CA LEU A 243 -1.73 -0.10 17.67
C LEU A 243 -1.61 1.41 17.42
N ASP A 244 -0.60 1.86 16.66
CA ASP A 244 -0.50 3.25 16.21
C ASP A 244 -1.68 3.65 15.33
N ILE A 245 -2.09 2.76 14.41
CA ILE A 245 -3.27 2.99 13.56
C ILE A 245 -4.54 3.07 14.42
N VAL A 246 -4.68 2.19 15.40
CA VAL A 246 -5.79 2.24 16.36
C VAL A 246 -5.80 3.58 17.11
N ALA A 247 -4.64 4.06 17.55
CA ALA A 247 -4.51 5.36 18.22
C ALA A 247 -4.92 6.54 17.31
N ALA A 248 -4.57 6.47 16.01
CA ALA A 248 -5.00 7.45 15.02
C ALA A 248 -6.53 7.44 14.83
N LEU A 249 -7.14 6.26 14.72
CA LEU A 249 -8.60 6.13 14.64
C LEU A 249 -9.31 6.62 15.92
N GLN A 250 -8.73 6.40 17.09
CA GLN A 250 -9.21 6.97 18.34
C GLN A 250 -9.12 8.50 18.35
N TRP A 251 -8.05 9.06 17.77
CA TRP A 251 -7.93 10.50 17.58
C TRP A 251 -9.03 11.03 16.63
N VAL A 252 -9.27 10.35 15.50
CA VAL A 252 -10.38 10.69 14.58
C VAL A 252 -11.71 10.72 15.32
N ARG A 253 -12.02 9.67 16.09
CA ARG A 253 -13.26 9.60 16.88
C ARG A 253 -13.43 10.78 17.83
N ARG A 254 -12.36 11.27 18.48
CA ARG A 254 -12.44 12.38 19.44
C ARG A 254 -12.47 13.76 18.78
N ASN A 255 -11.84 13.93 17.62
CA ASN A 255 -11.50 15.26 17.10
C ASN A 255 -12.14 15.62 15.76
N ILE A 256 -12.51 14.63 14.92
CA ILE A 256 -12.85 14.89 13.53
C ILE A 256 -14.11 15.77 13.35
N ALA A 257 -14.97 15.83 14.35
CA ALA A 257 -16.13 16.73 14.35
C ALA A 257 -15.72 18.21 14.29
N SER A 258 -14.58 18.58 14.91
CA SER A 258 -14.02 19.94 14.81
C SER A 258 -13.54 20.29 13.40
N PHE A 259 -13.33 19.30 12.54
CA PHE A 259 -12.95 19.46 11.15
C PHE A 259 -14.14 19.27 10.18
N GLY A 260 -15.37 19.21 10.69
CA GLY A 260 -16.59 19.05 9.88
C GLY A 260 -16.94 17.61 9.53
N GLY A 261 -16.20 16.60 10.05
CA GLY A 261 -16.46 15.19 9.82
C GLY A 261 -17.41 14.56 10.84
N ASP A 262 -18.00 13.42 10.47
CA ASP A 262 -18.86 12.62 11.35
C ASP A 262 -18.06 11.45 11.96
N PRO A 263 -17.77 11.45 13.27
CA PRO A 263 -17.09 10.34 13.92
C PRO A 263 -17.90 9.03 13.94
N ALA A 264 -19.21 9.08 13.63
CA ALA A 264 -20.07 7.91 13.48
C ALA A 264 -20.17 7.41 12.02
N ASN A 265 -19.46 8.06 11.08
CA ASN A 265 -19.43 7.64 9.67
C ASN A 265 -17.99 7.65 9.12
N VAL A 266 -17.17 6.77 9.62
CA VAL A 266 -15.75 6.63 9.27
C VAL A 266 -15.55 5.41 8.37
N THR A 267 -14.90 5.59 7.22
CA THR A 267 -14.47 4.55 6.30
C THR A 267 -12.95 4.46 6.33
N ILE A 268 -12.39 3.30 6.64
CA ILE A 268 -10.96 3.02 6.46
C ILE A 268 -10.72 2.48 5.06
N PHE A 269 -9.72 3.01 4.36
CA PHE A 269 -9.37 2.53 3.03
C PHE A 269 -7.86 2.56 2.83
N GLY A 270 -7.35 1.64 2.00
CA GLY A 270 -5.92 1.55 1.76
C GLY A 270 -5.58 0.59 0.65
N GLN A 271 -4.40 0.79 0.07
CA GLN A 271 -3.92 0.02 -1.07
C GLN A 271 -2.67 -0.77 -0.70
N SER A 272 -2.46 -1.97 -1.28
CA SER A 272 -1.30 -2.82 -1.02
C SER A 272 -1.19 -3.17 0.47
N GLY A 273 -0.05 -2.90 1.11
CA GLY A 273 0.08 -3.00 2.55
C GLY A 273 -0.98 -2.20 3.33
N GLY A 274 -1.50 -1.10 2.76
CA GLY A 274 -2.63 -0.35 3.33
C GLY A 274 -3.92 -1.15 3.34
N GLY A 275 -4.22 -1.86 2.25
CA GLY A 275 -5.32 -2.82 2.21
C GLY A 275 -5.12 -3.98 3.19
N GLY A 276 -3.86 -4.44 3.36
CA GLY A 276 -3.50 -5.40 4.39
C GLY A 276 -3.75 -4.89 5.82
N LYS A 277 -3.47 -3.60 6.07
CA LYS A 277 -3.79 -2.92 7.33
C LYS A 277 -5.31 -2.87 7.57
N VAL A 278 -6.09 -2.53 6.53
CA VAL A 278 -7.57 -2.58 6.58
C VAL A 278 -8.06 -3.97 6.91
N SER A 279 -7.57 -5.00 6.17
CA SER A 279 -7.95 -6.41 6.41
C SER A 279 -7.63 -6.86 7.84
N THR A 280 -6.49 -6.45 8.38
CA THR A 280 -6.07 -6.77 9.76
C THR A 280 -6.93 -6.05 10.81
N LEU A 281 -7.26 -4.77 10.57
CA LEU A 281 -8.12 -4.00 11.48
C LEU A 281 -9.53 -4.59 11.62
N LEU A 282 -10.06 -5.24 10.57
CA LEU A 282 -11.34 -5.95 10.62
C LEU A 282 -11.33 -7.09 11.66
N ALA A 283 -10.14 -7.61 12.03
CA ALA A 283 -9.92 -8.66 13.02
C ALA A 283 -9.29 -8.15 14.34
N THR A 284 -9.13 -6.84 14.52
CA THR A 284 -8.45 -6.23 15.68
C THR A 284 -9.46 -5.71 16.70
N PRO A 285 -9.61 -6.34 17.89
CA PRO A 285 -10.64 -5.97 18.88
C PRO A 285 -10.61 -4.50 19.30
N SER A 286 -9.42 -3.92 19.49
CA SER A 286 -9.26 -2.52 19.89
C SER A 286 -9.65 -1.51 18.80
N ALA A 287 -9.88 -1.96 17.57
CA ALA A 287 -10.34 -1.12 16.45
C ALA A 287 -11.88 -1.16 16.29
N LYS A 288 -12.57 -2.09 16.98
CA LYS A 288 -14.04 -2.23 16.86
C LYS A 288 -14.75 -0.92 17.23
N GLY A 289 -15.65 -0.47 16.34
CA GLY A 289 -16.45 0.75 16.51
C GLY A 289 -15.67 2.06 16.31
N LEU A 290 -14.42 2.00 15.84
CA LEU A 290 -13.66 3.18 15.41
C LEU A 290 -13.83 3.48 13.92
N TYR A 291 -14.36 2.56 13.15
CA TYR A 291 -14.74 2.68 11.75
C TYR A 291 -16.04 1.92 11.49
N HIS A 292 -16.70 2.24 10.37
CA HIS A 292 -18.05 1.79 10.04
C HIS A 292 -18.12 1.12 8.66
N LYS A 293 -17.11 1.33 7.82
CA LYS A 293 -16.97 0.72 6.48
C LYS A 293 -15.50 0.52 6.17
N ALA A 294 -15.21 -0.40 5.26
CA ALA A 294 -13.85 -0.76 4.90
C ALA A 294 -13.68 -0.91 3.39
N ILE A 295 -12.58 -0.40 2.84
CA ILE A 295 -12.21 -0.57 1.43
C ILE A 295 -10.80 -1.16 1.38
N VAL A 296 -10.66 -2.31 0.73
CA VAL A 296 -9.39 -3.03 0.54
C VAL A 296 -9.00 -3.01 -0.92
N GLN A 297 -7.94 -2.28 -1.24
CA GLN A 297 -7.41 -2.12 -2.59
C GLN A 297 -6.11 -2.93 -2.71
N SER A 298 -6.09 -3.99 -3.53
CA SER A 298 -4.90 -4.84 -3.76
C SER A 298 -4.18 -5.24 -2.47
N GLY A 299 -4.94 -5.63 -1.43
CA GLY A 299 -4.40 -5.88 -0.10
C GLY A 299 -5.20 -6.86 0.74
N SER A 300 -5.91 -7.81 0.11
CA SER A 300 -6.67 -8.86 0.79
C SER A 300 -5.75 -9.77 1.60
N MET A 301 -5.41 -9.34 2.82
CA MET A 301 -4.58 -10.12 3.73
C MET A 301 -5.44 -11.14 4.49
N LEU A 302 -5.42 -12.38 4.02
CA LEU A 302 -6.15 -13.48 4.64
C LEU A 302 -5.42 -14.00 5.89
N ARG A 303 -4.10 -14.06 5.84
CA ARG A 303 -3.22 -14.52 6.91
C ARG A 303 -2.05 -13.56 7.10
N THR A 304 -1.53 -13.53 8.33
CA THR A 304 -0.35 -12.73 8.71
C THR A 304 0.59 -13.56 9.59
N MET A 305 1.64 -12.93 10.14
CA MET A 305 2.72 -13.59 10.87
C MET A 305 2.21 -14.35 12.10
N GLU A 306 2.63 -15.59 12.25
CA GLU A 306 2.37 -16.37 13.47
C GLU A 306 3.39 -16.01 14.57
N ALA A 307 2.93 -15.95 15.82
CA ALA A 307 3.76 -15.59 16.98
C ALA A 307 5.04 -16.43 17.12
N LYS A 308 4.99 -17.72 16.75
CA LYS A 308 6.18 -18.60 16.82
C LYS A 308 7.34 -18.10 15.95
N TYR A 309 7.04 -17.53 14.77
CA TYR A 309 8.05 -17.00 13.85
C TYR A 309 8.45 -15.56 14.22
N SER A 310 7.49 -14.71 14.58
CA SER A 310 7.81 -13.34 15.00
C SER A 310 8.71 -13.31 16.24
N ARG A 311 8.49 -14.19 17.23
CA ARG A 311 9.37 -14.37 18.39
C ARG A 311 10.75 -14.89 18.01
N LYS A 312 10.85 -15.82 17.04
CA LYS A 312 12.15 -16.26 16.49
C LYS A 312 12.91 -15.09 15.86
N ILE A 313 12.20 -14.23 15.08
CA ILE A 313 12.79 -13.01 14.50
C ILE A 313 13.28 -12.07 15.61
N GLY A 314 12.49 -11.81 16.64
CA GLY A 314 12.88 -11.00 17.78
C GLY A 314 14.14 -11.52 18.47
N ALA A 315 14.18 -12.80 18.78
CA ALA A 315 15.34 -13.44 19.40
C ALA A 315 16.59 -13.41 18.49
N ALA A 316 16.42 -13.61 17.18
CA ALA A 316 17.54 -13.54 16.23
C ALA A 316 18.05 -12.10 16.09
N THR A 317 17.17 -11.10 16.12
CA THR A 317 17.54 -9.67 16.08
C THR A 317 18.43 -9.32 17.27
N LEU A 318 18.07 -9.72 18.50
CA LEU A 318 18.91 -9.51 19.68
C LEU A 318 20.29 -10.17 19.52
N ARG A 319 20.34 -11.43 19.10
CA ARG A 319 21.61 -12.12 18.86
C ARG A 319 22.47 -11.40 17.80
N ASN A 320 21.86 -10.90 16.72
CA ASN A 320 22.57 -10.16 15.67
C ASN A 320 23.15 -8.83 16.20
N LEU A 321 22.56 -8.26 17.24
CA LEU A 321 23.03 -7.06 17.94
C LEU A 321 24.01 -7.36 19.08
N GLY A 322 24.33 -8.63 19.37
CA GLY A 322 25.11 -9.02 20.54
C GLY A 322 24.40 -8.76 21.87
N LEU A 323 23.06 -8.78 21.85
CA LEU A 323 22.21 -8.58 23.04
C LEU A 323 21.54 -9.90 23.44
N ASP A 324 21.16 -9.98 24.71
CA ASP A 324 20.43 -11.08 25.33
C ASP A 324 19.32 -10.57 26.27
N ALA A 325 18.65 -11.47 26.97
CA ALA A 325 17.58 -11.12 27.90
C ALA A 325 18.03 -10.18 29.03
N SER A 326 19.32 -10.24 29.48
CA SER A 326 19.84 -9.40 30.55
C SER A 326 20.18 -7.98 30.07
N SER A 327 20.40 -7.81 28.78
CA SER A 327 20.82 -6.56 28.13
C SER A 327 19.78 -5.96 27.19
N ILE A 328 18.57 -6.52 27.15
CA ILE A 328 17.50 -6.17 26.19
C ILE A 328 17.16 -4.68 26.19
N ASP A 329 17.18 -4.01 27.32
CA ASP A 329 16.82 -2.59 27.41
C ASP A 329 17.75 -1.68 26.58
N ARG A 330 18.95 -2.15 26.25
CA ARG A 330 19.89 -1.46 25.35
C ARG A 330 19.39 -1.36 23.91
N ILE A 331 18.45 -2.22 23.50
CA ILE A 331 17.88 -2.17 22.14
C ILE A 331 17.18 -0.83 21.86
N ALA A 332 16.66 -0.17 22.90
CA ALA A 332 16.00 1.13 22.75
C ALA A 332 16.97 2.25 22.29
N THR A 333 18.28 2.09 22.52
CA THR A 333 19.31 3.08 22.17
C THR A 333 20.17 2.69 20.97
N VAL A 334 19.94 1.51 20.36
CA VAL A 334 20.66 1.07 19.15
C VAL A 334 20.36 2.04 18.01
N PRO A 335 21.36 2.53 17.24
CA PRO A 335 21.11 3.34 16.06
C PRO A 335 20.14 2.66 15.08
N TYR A 336 19.18 3.43 14.52
CA TYR A 336 18.13 2.85 13.69
C TYR A 336 18.66 1.97 12.54
N LYS A 337 19.68 2.44 11.80
CA LYS A 337 20.26 1.67 10.68
C LYS A 337 20.86 0.33 11.12
N GLU A 338 21.48 0.29 12.29
CA GLU A 338 22.02 -0.95 12.86
C GLU A 338 20.89 -1.89 13.31
N LEU A 339 19.87 -1.34 13.98
CA LEU A 339 18.68 -2.08 14.40
C LEU A 339 17.95 -2.68 13.20
N LEU A 340 17.72 -1.92 12.13
CA LEU A 340 17.07 -2.38 10.90
C LEU A 340 17.88 -3.50 10.24
N ALA A 341 19.19 -3.31 10.06
CA ALA A 341 20.05 -4.33 9.45
C ALA A 341 20.06 -5.64 10.24
N ALA A 342 20.10 -5.56 11.58
CA ALA A 342 20.02 -6.74 12.44
C ALA A 342 18.67 -7.44 12.34
N GLY A 343 17.58 -6.68 12.25
CA GLY A 343 16.22 -7.18 12.09
C GLY A 343 16.01 -7.84 10.71
N ASP A 344 16.40 -7.20 9.61
CA ASP A 344 16.26 -7.74 8.26
C ASP A 344 17.07 -9.04 8.08
N LYS A 345 18.29 -9.08 8.68
CA LYS A 345 19.08 -10.32 8.76
C LYS A 345 18.34 -11.41 9.53
N ALA A 346 17.66 -11.07 10.64
CA ALA A 346 16.88 -12.02 11.41
C ALA A 346 15.66 -12.54 10.63
N VAL A 347 14.95 -11.67 9.91
CA VAL A 347 13.86 -12.06 9.00
C VAL A 347 14.36 -13.06 7.97
N ALA A 348 15.48 -12.77 7.30
CA ALA A 348 16.06 -13.66 6.28
C ALA A 348 16.47 -15.02 6.87
N GLN A 349 17.04 -15.04 8.09
CA GLN A 349 17.41 -16.28 8.79
C GLN A 349 16.19 -17.16 9.10
N VAL A 350 15.15 -16.59 9.70
CA VAL A 350 13.93 -17.32 10.08
C VAL A 350 13.14 -17.78 8.85
N LYS A 351 13.12 -16.94 7.79
CA LYS A 351 12.54 -17.31 6.49
C LYS A 351 13.21 -18.56 5.91
N ALA A 352 14.55 -18.57 5.88
CA ALA A 352 15.31 -19.72 5.36
C ALA A 352 15.14 -20.99 6.20
N GLU A 353 14.90 -20.88 7.52
CA GLU A 353 14.54 -22.01 8.37
C GLU A 353 13.16 -22.57 8.01
N ALA A 354 12.14 -21.70 7.89
CA ALA A 354 10.78 -22.09 7.54
C ALA A 354 10.69 -22.73 6.15
N GLU A 355 11.44 -22.22 5.16
CA GLU A 355 11.52 -22.81 3.81
C GLU A 355 12.06 -24.25 3.82
N LYS A 356 13.04 -24.55 4.68
CA LYS A 356 13.55 -25.92 4.86
C LYS A 356 12.51 -26.86 5.48
N GLU A 357 11.60 -26.31 6.30
CA GLU A 357 10.48 -27.04 6.90
C GLU A 357 9.29 -27.17 5.92
N GLY A 358 9.39 -26.67 4.68
CA GLY A 358 8.33 -26.68 3.68
C GLY A 358 7.19 -25.70 3.95
N ILE A 359 7.41 -24.71 4.82
CA ILE A 359 6.43 -23.68 5.15
C ILE A 359 6.43 -22.60 4.07
N SER A 360 5.25 -22.21 3.61
CA SER A 360 5.12 -21.06 2.71
C SER A 360 5.60 -19.78 3.40
N THR A 361 6.52 -19.08 2.77
CA THR A 361 7.18 -17.89 3.33
C THR A 361 6.72 -16.57 2.67
N PHE A 362 5.64 -16.60 1.90
CA PHE A 362 5.11 -15.40 1.25
C PHE A 362 4.82 -14.26 2.24
N ILE A 363 4.33 -14.59 3.45
CA ILE A 363 4.02 -13.62 4.51
C ILE A 363 5.23 -13.27 5.40
N PHE A 364 6.43 -13.85 5.16
CA PHE A 364 7.59 -13.59 6.00
C PHE A 364 8.21 -12.24 5.64
N GLY A 365 8.15 -11.35 6.60
CA GLY A 365 8.63 -9.98 6.54
C GLY A 365 8.17 -9.23 7.78
N TRP A 366 8.22 -7.92 7.74
CA TRP A 366 7.59 -7.10 8.77
C TRP A 366 6.07 -7.13 8.56
N ALA A 367 5.34 -7.63 9.55
CA ALA A 367 3.89 -7.76 9.50
C ALA A 367 3.29 -7.86 10.92
N PRO A 368 2.01 -7.56 11.11
CA PRO A 368 1.31 -7.81 12.35
C PRO A 368 1.37 -9.29 12.75
N THR A 369 1.46 -9.53 14.04
CA THR A 369 1.59 -10.87 14.61
C THR A 369 0.27 -11.33 15.21
N VAL A 370 -0.15 -12.56 14.92
CA VAL A 370 -1.23 -13.24 15.65
C VAL A 370 -0.69 -13.61 17.02
N ASP A 371 -0.87 -12.72 17.99
CA ASP A 371 -0.33 -12.81 19.35
C ASP A 371 -1.35 -13.32 20.39
N GLY A 372 -2.61 -13.51 19.99
CA GLY A 372 -3.70 -13.94 20.86
C GLY A 372 -4.34 -12.81 21.67
N ALA A 373 -3.83 -11.57 21.57
CA ALA A 373 -4.30 -10.42 22.34
C ALA A 373 -4.65 -9.21 21.46
N VAL A 374 -3.66 -8.59 20.80
CA VAL A 374 -3.89 -7.47 19.87
C VAL A 374 -4.56 -7.98 18.59
N LEU A 375 -4.07 -9.08 18.05
CA LEU A 375 -4.65 -9.81 16.95
C LEU A 375 -4.91 -11.26 17.40
N PRO A 376 -6.14 -11.59 17.82
CA PRO A 376 -6.43 -12.88 18.45
C PRO A 376 -6.35 -14.08 17.51
N ALA A 377 -6.61 -13.88 16.21
CA ALA A 377 -6.63 -14.92 15.18
C ALA A 377 -6.21 -14.36 13.83
N GLN A 378 -6.03 -15.24 12.85
CA GLN A 378 -5.80 -14.83 11.46
C GLN A 378 -6.97 -13.97 10.96
N PRO A 379 -6.70 -12.91 10.15
CA PRO A 379 -7.74 -11.98 9.70
C PRO A 379 -8.90 -12.64 8.95
N PHE A 380 -8.60 -13.52 7.98
CA PHE A 380 -9.58 -14.18 7.12
C PHE A 380 -9.13 -15.62 6.78
N ASP A 381 -9.03 -16.49 7.76
CA ASP A 381 -8.56 -17.86 7.51
C ASP A 381 -9.71 -18.76 6.99
N ALA A 382 -10.47 -19.38 7.89
CA ALA A 382 -11.61 -20.24 7.54
C ALA A 382 -12.93 -19.46 7.44
N LYS A 383 -12.99 -18.26 8.04
CA LYS A 383 -14.17 -17.39 8.07
C LYS A 383 -13.77 -15.92 8.22
N ALA A 384 -14.68 -15.02 7.84
CA ALA A 384 -14.54 -13.59 8.11
C ALA A 384 -14.66 -13.31 9.63
N PRO A 385 -14.01 -12.24 10.13
CA PRO A 385 -14.05 -11.89 11.55
C PRO A 385 -15.45 -11.50 12.02
N GLU A 386 -15.97 -12.18 13.03
CA GLU A 386 -17.29 -11.91 13.61
C GLU A 386 -17.43 -10.47 14.14
N MET A 387 -16.36 -9.92 14.66
CA MET A 387 -16.36 -8.60 15.26
C MET A 387 -16.61 -7.44 14.28
N SER A 388 -16.45 -7.68 12.99
CA SER A 388 -16.72 -6.74 11.88
C SER A 388 -17.80 -7.26 10.94
N ALA A 389 -18.69 -8.13 11.42
CA ALA A 389 -19.75 -8.73 10.61
C ALA A 389 -20.67 -7.68 9.98
N ASP A 390 -20.97 -6.63 10.71
CA ASP A 390 -21.81 -5.49 10.34
C ASP A 390 -21.12 -4.41 9.49
N VAL A 391 -19.82 -4.57 9.20
CA VAL A 391 -19.04 -3.60 8.41
C VAL A 391 -19.13 -3.93 6.91
N PRO A 392 -19.74 -3.07 6.08
CA PRO A 392 -19.69 -3.21 4.62
C PRO A 392 -18.26 -3.20 4.10
N LEU A 393 -17.99 -4.02 3.07
CA LEU A 393 -16.67 -4.18 2.48
C LEU A 393 -16.72 -3.90 0.97
N LEU A 394 -15.84 -3.01 0.50
CA LEU A 394 -15.48 -2.86 -0.91
C LEU A 394 -14.08 -3.43 -1.09
N VAL A 395 -13.89 -4.38 -2.00
CA VAL A 395 -12.60 -5.05 -2.19
C VAL A 395 -12.28 -5.27 -3.65
N GLY A 396 -11.03 -5.08 -4.05
CA GLY A 396 -10.61 -5.31 -5.43
C GLY A 396 -9.11 -5.23 -5.62
N SER A 397 -8.70 -5.38 -6.88
CA SER A 397 -7.30 -5.33 -7.32
C SER A 397 -7.20 -4.71 -8.70
N THR A 398 -5.97 -4.39 -9.14
CA THR A 398 -5.71 -4.07 -10.54
C THR A 398 -5.54 -5.37 -11.34
N ARG A 399 -5.70 -5.30 -12.67
CA ARG A 399 -5.54 -6.47 -13.54
C ARG A 399 -4.08 -6.89 -13.69
N HIS A 400 -3.15 -5.92 -13.69
CA HIS A 400 -1.72 -6.13 -13.99
C HIS A 400 -0.84 -5.70 -12.81
N GLU A 401 -1.08 -6.15 -11.60
CA GLU A 401 -0.47 -5.68 -10.35
C GLU A 401 1.05 -5.44 -10.46
N PHE A 402 1.84 -6.49 -10.64
CA PHE A 402 3.28 -6.38 -10.83
C PHE A 402 3.63 -6.75 -12.28
N THR A 403 3.49 -5.77 -13.17
CA THR A 403 3.79 -5.95 -14.60
C THR A 403 5.24 -6.34 -14.83
N ALA A 404 5.49 -7.63 -15.11
CA ALA A 404 6.83 -8.15 -15.35
C ALA A 404 7.53 -7.43 -16.51
N SER A 405 6.77 -7.00 -17.53
CA SER A 405 7.27 -6.25 -18.68
C SER A 405 7.84 -4.87 -18.33
N THR A 406 7.45 -4.29 -17.21
CA THR A 406 8.01 -3.02 -16.72
C THR A 406 9.45 -3.21 -16.23
N TYR A 407 9.73 -4.36 -15.60
CA TYR A 407 11.07 -4.69 -15.06
C TYR A 407 11.95 -5.44 -16.03
N VAL A 408 11.37 -6.13 -17.03
CA VAL A 408 12.07 -6.96 -18.00
C VAL A 408 11.71 -6.48 -19.42
N PRO A 409 12.44 -5.49 -19.99
CA PRO A 409 12.12 -4.88 -21.28
C PRO A 409 11.94 -5.88 -22.43
N ALA A 410 12.65 -7.01 -22.42
CA ALA A 410 12.51 -8.06 -23.44
C ALA A 410 11.10 -8.65 -23.53
N LEU A 411 10.30 -8.58 -22.45
CA LEU A 411 8.92 -9.06 -22.46
C LEU A 411 7.96 -8.13 -23.22
N ARG A 412 8.34 -6.85 -23.46
CA ARG A 412 7.48 -5.87 -24.14
C ARG A 412 7.17 -6.24 -25.60
N SER A 413 8.03 -7.05 -26.21
CA SER A 413 7.86 -7.55 -27.59
C SER A 413 7.67 -9.07 -27.66
N VAL A 414 7.15 -9.68 -26.60
CA VAL A 414 6.96 -11.13 -26.51
C VAL A 414 6.00 -11.63 -27.59
N THR A 415 6.39 -12.67 -28.30
CA THR A 415 5.53 -13.39 -29.25
C THR A 415 4.52 -14.26 -28.50
N ARG A 416 3.49 -14.74 -29.20
CA ARG A 416 2.53 -15.69 -28.61
C ARG A 416 3.22 -16.99 -28.18
N GLU A 417 4.19 -17.48 -28.96
CA GLU A 417 4.94 -18.69 -28.67
C GLU A 417 5.79 -18.52 -27.41
N ASP A 418 6.53 -17.40 -27.30
CA ASP A 418 7.33 -17.11 -26.11
C ASP A 418 6.46 -16.97 -24.84
N ALA A 419 5.30 -16.33 -24.96
CA ALA A 419 4.36 -16.19 -23.84
C ALA A 419 3.80 -17.55 -23.40
N ILE A 420 3.47 -18.42 -24.36
CA ILE A 420 3.04 -19.81 -24.07
C ILE A 420 4.18 -20.59 -23.41
N ASP A 421 5.41 -20.47 -23.90
CA ASP A 421 6.57 -21.12 -23.28
C ASP A 421 6.85 -20.60 -21.86
N PHE A 422 6.59 -19.32 -21.61
CA PHE A 422 6.69 -18.75 -20.28
C PHE A 422 5.68 -19.40 -19.31
N VAL A 423 4.42 -19.48 -19.67
CA VAL A 423 3.39 -20.06 -18.80
C VAL A 423 3.53 -21.58 -18.68
N ARG A 424 4.05 -22.27 -19.72
CA ARG A 424 4.34 -23.71 -19.68
C ARG A 424 5.30 -24.08 -18.56
N ARG A 425 6.21 -23.19 -18.16
CA ARG A 425 7.10 -23.43 -17.02
C ARG A 425 6.35 -23.55 -15.69
N THR A 426 5.14 -22.97 -15.62
CA THR A 426 4.27 -23.05 -14.43
C THR A 426 3.33 -24.22 -14.50
N TYR A 427 2.64 -24.37 -15.64
CA TYR A 427 1.49 -25.27 -15.76
C TYR A 427 1.85 -26.63 -16.41
N GLY A 428 3.07 -26.77 -17.00
CA GLY A 428 3.54 -28.04 -17.60
C GLY A 428 2.56 -28.60 -18.61
N GLU A 429 2.13 -29.84 -18.41
CA GLU A 429 1.15 -30.53 -19.26
C GLU A 429 -0.26 -29.91 -19.20
N LYS A 430 -0.55 -29.06 -18.22
CA LYS A 430 -1.83 -28.35 -18.06
C LYS A 430 -1.88 -26.99 -18.77
N THR A 431 -0.85 -26.65 -19.56
CA THR A 431 -0.75 -25.36 -20.25
C THR A 431 -1.94 -25.10 -21.16
N ASP A 432 -2.38 -26.09 -21.94
CA ASP A 432 -3.50 -25.91 -22.86
C ASP A 432 -4.81 -25.63 -22.10
N SER A 433 -5.04 -26.30 -20.97
CA SER A 433 -6.20 -26.01 -20.11
C SER A 433 -6.13 -24.59 -19.54
N PHE A 434 -4.95 -24.12 -19.15
CA PHE A 434 -4.76 -22.73 -18.71
C PHE A 434 -5.10 -21.74 -19.83
N LEU A 435 -4.58 -21.97 -21.06
CA LEU A 435 -4.80 -21.08 -22.20
C LEU A 435 -6.28 -21.00 -22.60
N GLU A 436 -7.01 -22.12 -22.56
CA GLU A 436 -8.45 -22.17 -22.82
C GLU A 436 -9.23 -21.34 -21.78
N LEU A 437 -8.95 -21.58 -20.49
CA LEU A 437 -9.60 -20.84 -19.39
C LEU A 437 -9.25 -19.36 -19.41
N PHE A 438 -7.99 -19.02 -19.74
CA PHE A 438 -7.55 -17.64 -19.86
C PHE A 438 -8.26 -16.91 -20.99
N ALA A 439 -8.36 -17.55 -22.17
CA ALA A 439 -9.08 -16.97 -23.32
C ALA A 439 -10.57 -16.77 -23.06
N LYS A 440 -11.18 -17.66 -22.25
CA LYS A 440 -12.58 -17.54 -21.80
C LYS A 440 -12.75 -16.37 -20.84
N ALA A 441 -11.85 -16.24 -19.84
CA ALA A 441 -11.90 -15.18 -18.85
C ALA A 441 -11.58 -13.78 -19.43
N TYR A 442 -10.63 -13.73 -20.37
CA TYR A 442 -10.12 -12.50 -20.99
C TYR A 442 -10.13 -12.58 -22.52
N PRO A 443 -11.32 -12.49 -23.16
CA PRO A 443 -11.43 -12.52 -24.61
C PRO A 443 -10.63 -11.39 -25.27
N GLY A 444 -9.92 -11.70 -26.36
CA GLY A 444 -9.11 -10.71 -27.08
C GLY A 444 -7.78 -10.33 -26.39
N HIS A 445 -7.34 -11.12 -25.41
CA HIS A 445 -6.07 -10.89 -24.72
C HIS A 445 -4.87 -10.87 -25.69
N LYS A 446 -3.89 -10.04 -25.38
CA LYS A 446 -2.60 -9.98 -26.07
C LYS A 446 -1.65 -11.07 -25.52
N PRO A 447 -0.60 -11.48 -26.26
CA PRO A 447 0.38 -12.42 -25.73
C PRO A 447 0.96 -12.03 -24.36
N LEU A 448 1.25 -10.76 -24.15
CA LEU A 448 1.79 -10.23 -22.90
C LEU A 448 0.81 -10.39 -21.70
N ASP A 449 -0.49 -10.42 -21.94
CA ASP A 449 -1.48 -10.64 -20.88
C ASP A 449 -1.34 -11.99 -20.18
N LEU A 450 -0.84 -13.02 -20.91
CA LEU A 450 -0.55 -14.33 -20.31
C LEU A 450 0.54 -14.27 -19.22
N ILE A 451 1.38 -13.23 -19.26
CA ILE A 451 2.49 -13.02 -18.33
C ILE A 451 2.14 -11.99 -17.26
N ASP A 452 1.54 -10.87 -17.66
CA ASP A 452 1.32 -9.70 -16.80
C ASP A 452 -0.01 -9.71 -16.03
N THR A 453 -1.01 -10.55 -16.41
CA THR A 453 -2.25 -10.65 -15.62
C THR A 453 -1.96 -11.17 -14.22
N ASP A 454 -2.49 -10.48 -13.21
CA ASP A 454 -2.26 -10.80 -11.81
C ASP A 454 -3.01 -12.06 -11.35
N PHE A 455 -2.24 -12.96 -10.74
CA PHE A 455 -2.75 -14.14 -10.06
C PHE A 455 -2.28 -14.23 -8.59
N THR A 456 -1.77 -13.12 -8.05
CA THR A 456 -1.31 -13.01 -6.67
C THR A 456 -2.39 -12.40 -5.78
N PHE A 457 -2.93 -11.25 -6.20
CA PHE A 457 -3.94 -10.52 -5.41
C PHE A 457 -5.37 -10.96 -5.74
N ARG A 458 -5.69 -11.14 -7.03
CA ARG A 458 -7.06 -11.48 -7.45
C ARG A 458 -7.65 -12.71 -6.75
N PRO A 459 -6.94 -13.85 -6.59
CA PRO A 459 -7.46 -15.01 -5.83
C PRO A 459 -7.81 -14.67 -4.38
N SER A 460 -7.00 -13.85 -3.72
CA SER A 460 -7.22 -13.42 -2.33
C SER A 460 -8.37 -12.44 -2.19
N VAL A 461 -8.59 -11.57 -3.19
CA VAL A 461 -9.75 -10.67 -3.27
C VAL A 461 -11.05 -11.49 -3.30
N LEU A 462 -11.14 -12.46 -4.21
CA LEU A 462 -12.33 -13.32 -4.32
C LEU A 462 -12.55 -14.17 -3.08
N GLU A 463 -11.49 -14.66 -2.44
CA GLU A 463 -11.60 -15.41 -1.20
C GLU A 463 -12.09 -14.54 -0.05
N GLN A 464 -11.52 -13.35 0.15
CA GLN A 464 -11.96 -12.39 1.17
C GLN A 464 -13.42 -12.00 0.97
N ALA A 465 -13.80 -11.69 -0.27
CA ALA A 465 -15.19 -11.37 -0.63
C ALA A 465 -16.14 -12.55 -0.32
N SER A 466 -15.74 -13.76 -0.68
CA SER A 466 -16.54 -14.97 -0.44
C SER A 466 -16.72 -15.28 1.04
N LEU A 467 -15.64 -15.15 1.84
CA LEU A 467 -15.69 -15.33 3.29
C LEU A 467 -16.62 -14.30 3.94
N LYS A 468 -16.53 -13.03 3.52
CA LYS A 468 -17.39 -11.97 4.03
C LYS A 468 -18.84 -12.12 3.58
N CYS A 469 -19.07 -12.51 2.32
CA CYS A 469 -20.41 -12.81 1.78
C CYS A 469 -21.10 -13.95 2.55
N ARG A 470 -20.39 -15.05 2.80
CA ARG A 470 -20.93 -16.18 3.60
C ARG A 470 -21.31 -15.80 5.03
N GLN A 471 -20.74 -14.72 5.58
CA GLN A 471 -21.12 -14.18 6.88
C GLN A 471 -22.52 -13.57 6.88
N GLY A 472 -22.98 -13.01 5.74
CA GLY A 472 -24.36 -12.62 5.49
C GLY A 472 -24.90 -11.40 6.26
N ALA A 473 -24.03 -10.64 6.95
CA ALA A 473 -24.47 -9.53 7.81
C ALA A 473 -24.36 -8.15 7.15
N ALA A 474 -23.34 -7.91 6.34
CA ALA A 474 -23.13 -6.66 5.64
C ALA A 474 -22.79 -6.89 4.16
N PRO A 475 -23.15 -5.96 3.23
CA PRO A 475 -22.88 -6.12 1.82
C PRO A 475 -21.38 -6.09 1.52
N VAL A 476 -21.00 -6.82 0.49
CA VAL A 476 -19.65 -6.83 -0.10
C VAL A 476 -19.77 -6.40 -1.56
N TYR A 477 -18.81 -5.62 -2.02
CA TYR A 477 -18.69 -5.23 -3.43
C TYR A 477 -17.30 -5.55 -3.93
N VAL A 478 -17.21 -6.06 -5.17
CA VAL A 478 -15.93 -6.50 -5.76
C VAL A 478 -15.68 -5.73 -7.05
N TYR A 479 -14.45 -5.21 -7.19
CA TYR A 479 -14.01 -4.57 -8.44
C TYR A 479 -12.72 -5.17 -8.98
N MET A 480 -12.44 -4.88 -10.25
CA MET A 480 -11.15 -5.02 -10.89
C MET A 480 -10.86 -3.77 -11.72
N PHE A 481 -9.71 -3.16 -11.50
CA PHE A 481 -9.26 -2.00 -12.26
C PHE A 481 -8.46 -2.47 -13.47
N CYS A 482 -8.95 -2.17 -14.68
CA CYS A 482 -8.41 -2.63 -15.95
C CYS A 482 -7.90 -1.51 -16.86
N TRP A 483 -8.15 -0.25 -16.52
CA TRP A 483 -7.68 0.89 -17.31
C TRP A 483 -6.16 0.89 -17.44
N GLU A 484 -5.65 0.99 -18.68
CA GLU A 484 -4.22 0.96 -18.98
C GLU A 484 -3.70 2.37 -19.27
N SER A 485 -2.68 2.81 -18.53
CA SER A 485 -1.99 4.07 -18.80
C SER A 485 -1.30 4.05 -20.15
N GLN A 486 -1.33 5.18 -20.85
CA GLN A 486 -0.58 5.38 -22.09
C GLN A 486 0.79 6.02 -21.86
N VAL A 487 1.12 6.36 -20.62
CA VAL A 487 2.41 6.92 -20.24
C VAL A 487 3.51 5.90 -20.50
N LEU A 488 4.67 6.37 -20.98
CA LEU A 488 5.82 5.53 -21.32
C LEU A 488 5.43 4.42 -22.34
N ASP A 489 4.72 4.81 -23.41
CA ASP A 489 4.25 3.89 -24.45
C ASP A 489 3.36 2.73 -23.91
N GLY A 490 2.69 2.94 -22.78
CA GLY A 490 1.75 1.99 -22.19
C GLY A 490 2.41 0.85 -21.41
N ILE A 491 3.70 0.91 -21.11
CA ILE A 491 4.39 -0.18 -20.39
C ILE A 491 3.90 -0.37 -18.95
N LEU A 492 3.31 0.68 -18.36
CA LEU A 492 2.76 0.60 -17.00
C LEU A 492 1.48 -0.23 -16.94
N ARG A 493 0.69 -0.26 -18.01
CA ARG A 493 -0.61 -0.94 -18.06
C ARG A 493 -1.52 -0.50 -16.90
N SER A 494 -2.29 -1.41 -16.31
CA SER A 494 -2.98 -1.18 -15.03
C SER A 494 -2.14 -1.71 -13.86
N THR A 495 -0.91 -1.17 -13.70
CA THR A 495 0.05 -1.64 -12.69
C THR A 495 -0.44 -1.40 -11.27
N HIS A 496 0.26 -1.99 -10.30
CA HIS A 496 0.04 -1.78 -8.87
C HIS A 496 -0.02 -0.29 -8.51
N CYS A 497 -0.97 0.12 -7.70
CA CYS A 497 -1.25 1.52 -7.32
C CYS A 497 -1.88 2.39 -8.42
N MET A 498 -2.11 1.90 -9.64
CA MET A 498 -2.65 2.70 -10.75
C MET A 498 -4.05 3.27 -10.46
N GLU A 499 -4.86 2.59 -9.67
CA GLU A 499 -6.22 3.04 -9.32
C GLU A 499 -6.26 4.18 -8.31
N ILE A 500 -5.15 4.44 -7.57
CA ILE A 500 -5.13 5.43 -6.47
C ILE A 500 -5.43 6.86 -6.97
N PRO A 501 -4.78 7.38 -8.03
CA PRO A 501 -5.10 8.71 -8.56
C PRO A 501 -6.58 8.83 -8.99
N PHE A 502 -7.23 7.75 -9.37
CA PHE A 502 -8.65 7.75 -9.73
C PHE A 502 -9.55 7.81 -8.48
N VAL A 503 -9.20 7.08 -7.44
CA VAL A 503 -9.93 7.12 -6.15
C VAL A 503 -9.87 8.48 -5.49
N PHE A 504 -8.72 9.16 -5.54
CA PHE A 504 -8.53 10.49 -4.96
C PHE A 504 -8.94 11.65 -5.89
N ASN A 505 -9.44 11.35 -7.09
CA ASN A 505 -9.74 12.34 -8.14
C ASN A 505 -8.51 13.18 -8.55
N ASN A 506 -7.35 12.55 -8.56
CA ASN A 506 -6.02 13.13 -8.77
C ASN A 506 -5.38 12.71 -10.10
N ALA A 507 -6.18 12.35 -11.12
CA ALA A 507 -5.64 11.95 -12.42
C ALA A 507 -4.74 13.01 -13.05
N THR A 508 -5.05 14.30 -12.90
CA THR A 508 -4.20 15.40 -13.37
C THR A 508 -3.03 15.71 -12.43
N VAL A 509 -3.21 15.53 -11.13
CA VAL A 509 -2.16 15.76 -10.11
C VAL A 509 -1.05 14.72 -10.25
N HIS A 510 -1.40 13.48 -10.58
CA HIS A 510 -0.45 12.39 -10.81
C HIS A 510 -0.37 12.02 -12.30
N ALA A 511 -0.20 13.03 -13.15
CA ALA A 511 -0.13 12.87 -14.61
C ALA A 511 1.06 12.01 -15.07
N SER A 512 2.15 11.95 -14.31
CA SER A 512 3.27 11.02 -14.59
C SER A 512 2.86 9.55 -14.58
N MET A 513 1.76 9.20 -13.89
CA MET A 513 1.21 7.85 -13.86
C MET A 513 0.03 7.68 -14.83
N THR A 514 -0.86 8.67 -14.91
CA THR A 514 -2.14 8.56 -15.63
C THR A 514 -2.14 9.22 -17.01
N GLY A 515 -1.13 10.03 -17.32
CA GLY A 515 -1.10 10.91 -18.50
C GLY A 515 -1.99 12.16 -18.36
N GLY A 516 -2.85 12.26 -17.34
CA GLY A 516 -3.77 13.37 -17.17
C GLY A 516 -4.77 13.53 -18.33
N THR A 517 -5.04 12.46 -19.09
CA THR A 517 -5.91 12.49 -20.28
C THR A 517 -7.36 12.71 -19.87
N LYS A 518 -8.19 13.11 -20.84
CA LYS A 518 -9.63 13.31 -20.63
C LYS A 518 -10.30 12.04 -20.10
N GLU A 519 -9.97 10.90 -20.67
CA GLU A 519 -10.50 9.58 -20.27
C GLU A 519 -10.10 9.24 -18.82
N ALA A 520 -8.85 9.51 -18.45
CA ALA A 520 -8.40 9.33 -17.07
C ALA A 520 -9.15 10.22 -16.08
N VAL A 521 -9.38 11.48 -16.44
CA VAL A 521 -10.14 12.43 -15.60
C VAL A 521 -11.60 12.01 -15.46
N GLU A 522 -12.26 11.59 -16.56
CA GLU A 522 -13.63 11.12 -16.54
C GLU A 522 -13.80 9.85 -15.69
N LEU A 523 -12.86 8.90 -15.80
CA LEU A 523 -12.87 7.70 -14.97
C LEU A 523 -12.59 8.03 -13.51
N ALA A 524 -11.65 8.95 -13.22
CA ALA A 524 -11.35 9.40 -11.85
C ALA A 524 -12.58 10.02 -11.18
N SER A 525 -13.33 10.84 -11.90
CA SER A 525 -14.59 11.42 -11.40
C SER A 525 -15.62 10.32 -11.03
N LYS A 526 -15.78 9.29 -11.87
CA LYS A 526 -16.70 8.17 -11.59
C LYS A 526 -16.25 7.34 -10.39
N MET A 527 -14.95 7.05 -10.31
CA MET A 527 -14.39 6.22 -9.24
C MET A 527 -14.41 6.94 -7.89
N SER A 528 -13.97 8.20 -7.84
CA SER A 528 -14.03 9.00 -6.60
C SER A 528 -15.45 9.13 -6.07
N HIS A 529 -16.43 9.37 -6.96
CA HIS A 529 -17.84 9.42 -6.62
C HIS A 529 -18.35 8.09 -6.05
N SER A 530 -17.95 6.97 -6.66
CA SER A 530 -18.31 5.61 -6.21
C SER A 530 -17.73 5.31 -4.80
N TRP A 531 -16.46 5.62 -4.55
CA TRP A 531 -15.83 5.46 -3.23
C TRP A 531 -16.48 6.34 -2.16
N ALA A 532 -16.79 7.59 -2.52
CA ALA A 532 -17.47 8.51 -1.62
C ALA A 532 -18.91 8.06 -1.31
N ASN A 533 -19.67 7.53 -2.29
CA ASN A 533 -21.00 6.95 -2.05
C ASN A 533 -20.93 5.74 -1.13
N PHE A 534 -19.93 4.87 -1.33
CA PHE A 534 -19.68 3.78 -0.39
C PHE A 534 -19.36 4.32 1.02
N ALA A 535 -18.54 5.36 1.13
CA ALA A 535 -18.25 5.99 2.42
C ALA A 535 -19.51 6.61 3.07
N ARG A 536 -20.44 7.16 2.30
CA ARG A 536 -21.72 7.70 2.81
C ARG A 536 -22.64 6.59 3.29
N THR A 537 -22.85 5.57 2.47
CA THR A 537 -24.01 4.65 2.59
C THR A 537 -23.65 3.18 2.76
N GLY A 538 -22.42 2.77 2.43
CA GLY A 538 -22.03 1.37 2.28
C GLY A 538 -22.39 0.77 0.91
N ASN A 539 -22.87 1.58 -0.03
CA ASN A 539 -23.21 1.20 -1.39
C ASN A 539 -22.42 2.05 -2.40
N PRO A 540 -21.60 1.45 -3.30
CA PRO A 540 -20.73 2.18 -4.22
C PRO A 540 -21.42 2.63 -5.51
N ASN A 541 -22.72 2.34 -5.72
CA ASN A 541 -23.41 2.75 -6.93
C ASN A 541 -23.37 4.27 -7.11
N ALA A 542 -23.04 4.70 -8.32
CA ALA A 542 -22.83 6.08 -8.68
C ALA A 542 -23.39 6.37 -10.08
N GLU A 543 -23.78 7.61 -10.33
CA GLU A 543 -24.20 8.06 -11.65
C GLU A 543 -23.07 7.85 -12.67
N GLY A 544 -23.41 7.42 -13.88
CA GLY A 544 -22.44 7.14 -14.95
C GLY A 544 -21.72 5.80 -14.82
N LEU A 545 -22.05 4.97 -13.82
CA LEU A 545 -21.63 3.59 -13.72
C LEU A 545 -22.82 2.63 -13.96
N PRO A 546 -22.55 1.41 -14.46
CA PRO A 546 -23.58 0.36 -14.51
C PRO A 546 -24.03 0.01 -13.10
N GLN A 547 -25.26 -0.53 -12.98
CA GLN A 547 -25.77 -1.03 -11.70
C GLN A 547 -24.83 -2.09 -11.14
N TRP A 548 -24.27 -1.81 -9.97
CA TRP A 548 -23.32 -2.66 -9.27
C TRP A 548 -24.01 -3.40 -8.12
N GLU A 549 -24.23 -4.69 -8.33
CA GLU A 549 -24.86 -5.55 -7.34
C GLU A 549 -23.87 -5.92 -6.23
N ALA A 550 -24.38 -6.11 -5.01
CA ALA A 550 -23.58 -6.69 -3.95
C ALA A 550 -23.12 -8.10 -4.32
N PHE A 551 -21.88 -8.42 -4.00
CA PHE A 551 -21.27 -9.71 -4.28
C PHE A 551 -22.04 -10.84 -3.63
N ASN A 552 -22.31 -11.87 -4.40
CA ASN A 552 -22.83 -13.14 -3.92
C ASN A 552 -21.96 -14.29 -4.47
N CYS A 553 -21.90 -15.41 -3.76
CA CYS A 553 -21.00 -16.51 -4.08
C CYS A 553 -21.43 -17.32 -5.32
N GLU A 554 -22.63 -17.09 -5.87
CA GLU A 554 -23.15 -17.81 -7.04
C GLU A 554 -22.77 -17.09 -8.32
N THR A 555 -23.15 -15.81 -8.45
CA THR A 555 -22.95 -15.02 -9.67
C THR A 555 -21.67 -14.20 -9.67
N MET A 556 -21.08 -13.92 -8.49
CA MET A 556 -19.80 -13.23 -8.29
C MET A 556 -19.66 -11.92 -9.09
N PRO A 557 -20.60 -10.95 -8.97
CA PRO A 557 -20.53 -9.69 -9.71
C PRO A 557 -19.25 -8.94 -9.38
N THR A 558 -18.55 -8.52 -10.43
CA THR A 558 -17.31 -7.74 -10.35
C THR A 558 -17.45 -6.51 -11.25
N MET A 559 -17.33 -5.31 -10.67
CA MET A 559 -17.24 -4.06 -11.42
C MET A 559 -15.87 -3.97 -12.08
N ILE A 560 -15.84 -3.81 -13.37
CA ILE A 560 -14.64 -3.55 -14.18
C ILE A 560 -14.54 -2.04 -14.40
N PHE A 561 -13.49 -1.43 -13.88
CA PHE A 561 -13.14 -0.04 -14.14
C PHE A 561 -12.16 0.05 -15.31
N ASP A 562 -12.65 0.59 -16.42
CA ASP A 562 -11.93 0.81 -17.66
C ASP A 562 -12.54 2.04 -18.36
N ASN A 563 -12.10 2.39 -19.57
CA ASN A 563 -12.73 3.43 -20.38
C ASN A 563 -14.24 3.20 -20.51
N GLU A 564 -14.64 1.95 -20.68
CA GLU A 564 -16.03 1.49 -20.59
C GLU A 564 -16.22 0.61 -19.34
N CYS A 565 -16.84 1.17 -18.31
CA CYS A 565 -17.14 0.43 -17.09
C CYS A 565 -18.27 -0.58 -17.31
N LYS A 566 -18.13 -1.80 -16.77
CA LYS A 566 -19.13 -2.87 -16.88
C LYS A 566 -19.10 -3.81 -15.67
N VAL A 567 -20.17 -4.51 -15.42
CA VAL A 567 -20.23 -5.59 -14.43
C VAL A 567 -20.09 -6.94 -15.16
N LEU A 568 -19.13 -7.74 -14.71
CA LEU A 568 -18.97 -9.12 -15.17
C LEU A 568 -19.32 -10.09 -14.04
N TYR A 569 -19.90 -11.22 -14.40
CA TYR A 569 -20.37 -12.22 -13.44
C TYR A 569 -19.50 -13.47 -13.52
N GLY A 570 -18.72 -13.74 -12.46
CA GLY A 570 -17.88 -14.93 -12.34
C GLY A 570 -16.92 -15.17 -13.51
N HIS A 571 -16.54 -14.12 -14.25
CA HIS A 571 -15.87 -14.23 -15.55
C HIS A 571 -14.52 -14.96 -15.49
N ASP A 572 -13.83 -14.85 -14.38
CA ASP A 572 -12.50 -15.45 -14.15
C ASP A 572 -12.52 -16.61 -13.11
N LYS A 573 -13.70 -17.00 -12.63
CA LYS A 573 -13.83 -18.01 -11.56
C LYS A 573 -13.14 -19.32 -11.90
N GLU A 574 -13.43 -19.90 -13.06
CA GLU A 574 -12.87 -21.19 -13.47
C GLU A 574 -11.34 -21.12 -13.62
N LEU A 575 -10.82 -20.00 -14.13
CA LEU A 575 -9.39 -19.74 -14.25
C LEU A 575 -8.74 -19.64 -12.86
N ILE A 576 -9.35 -18.88 -11.95
CA ILE A 576 -8.81 -18.73 -10.58
C ILE A 576 -8.85 -20.06 -9.82
N ASP A 577 -9.94 -20.84 -9.95
CA ASP A 577 -10.02 -22.16 -9.33
C ASP A 577 -8.95 -23.12 -9.89
N PHE A 578 -8.67 -23.05 -11.20
CA PHE A 578 -7.59 -23.80 -11.82
C PHE A 578 -6.21 -23.38 -11.29
N ILE A 579 -5.94 -22.08 -11.22
CA ILE A 579 -4.64 -21.55 -10.77
C ILE A 579 -4.34 -21.94 -9.32
N ARG A 580 -5.34 -21.99 -8.45
CA ARG A 580 -5.19 -22.42 -7.05
C ARG A 580 -4.66 -23.84 -6.87
N LEU A 581 -4.68 -24.67 -7.91
CA LEU A 581 -4.10 -26.01 -7.89
C LEU A 581 -2.57 -26.01 -8.01
N PHE A 582 -1.98 -24.86 -8.34
CA PHE A 582 -0.55 -24.71 -8.54
C PHE A 582 0.07 -23.84 -7.44
N PRO A 583 1.33 -24.08 -7.06
CA PRO A 583 1.99 -23.24 -6.07
C PRO A 583 2.08 -21.79 -6.57
N THR A 584 1.66 -20.86 -5.73
CA THR A 584 1.79 -19.42 -6.00
C THR A 584 3.25 -19.08 -6.25
N ARG A 585 3.55 -18.49 -7.40
CA ARG A 585 4.88 -17.92 -7.62
C ARG A 585 4.95 -16.60 -6.85
N GLY A 586 5.80 -16.55 -5.82
CA GLY A 586 6.28 -15.27 -5.31
C GLY A 586 7.15 -14.61 -6.38
N PHE A 587 6.93 -13.32 -6.63
CA PHE A 587 7.80 -12.48 -7.47
C PHE A 587 9.16 -12.26 -6.81
#